data_5786b2ad0a1fda31afc28e5a0713cc40
#
_entry.id   5786b2ad0a1fda31afc28e5a0713cc40
#
_cell.length_a   1.000
_cell.length_b   1.000
_cell.length_c   1.000
_cell.angle_alpha   90.00
_cell.angle_beta   90.00
_cell.angle_gamma   90.00
#
_symmetry.space_group_name_H-M   'P 1'
#
loop_
_entity.id
_entity.type
_entity.pdbx_description
1 polymer ?
#
loop_
_entity_poly.entity_id
_entity_poly.type
_entity_poly.pdbx_seq_one_letter_code
_entity_poly.pdbx_strand_id
1 'polypeptide(L)'
;MTDVSLPEVTIHTDGGCRGNPGPGGWGAVLRSGPHEKCLKGHEAHTTKNRMELMAAICALRALNRPCRIILWTDSQYVRQGITQWVHNWVKKGWKTASKAPVKNAELWKMLLEETQRHEIEWHWLKGHAGHEGNELADQLANEAMDELKASEQMS
;
A
#
# COMPACT_ATOMS: atom_id res chain seq x y z
N MET A 1 -11.72 28.32 -20.49
CA MET A 1 -11.73 26.95 -19.98
C MET A 1 -10.85 26.87 -18.75
N THR A 2 -11.42 26.40 -17.71
CA THR A 2 -10.68 26.23 -16.49
C THR A 2 -9.95 24.90 -16.52
N ASP A 3 -8.65 24.98 -16.47
CA ASP A 3 -7.86 23.79 -16.29
C ASP A 3 -7.94 23.38 -14.82
N VAL A 4 -8.76 22.37 -14.55
CA VAL A 4 -8.90 21.89 -13.17
C VAL A 4 -7.79 20.90 -12.90
N SER A 5 -6.65 21.41 -12.41
CA SER A 5 -5.56 20.54 -12.01
C SER A 5 -5.98 19.75 -10.79
N LEU A 6 -5.66 18.47 -10.79
CA LEU A 6 -5.86 17.63 -9.62
C LEU A 6 -4.86 18.03 -8.53
N PRO A 7 -5.26 17.96 -7.25
CA PRO A 7 -4.30 18.17 -6.18
C PRO A 7 -3.16 17.17 -6.25
N GLU A 8 -1.95 17.62 -5.98
CA GLU A 8 -0.79 16.74 -6.00
C GLU A 8 -0.50 16.21 -4.60
N VAL A 9 -0.34 14.90 -4.51
CA VAL A 9 -0.04 14.21 -3.24
C VAL A 9 1.12 13.26 -3.46
N THR A 10 2.10 13.30 -2.56
CA THR A 10 3.17 12.31 -2.54
C THR A 10 2.86 11.32 -1.44
N ILE A 11 2.93 10.04 -1.76
CA ILE A 11 2.64 8.97 -0.81
C ILE A 11 3.85 8.04 -0.69
N HIS A 12 4.19 7.69 0.55
CA HIS A 12 5.22 6.71 0.86
C HIS A 12 4.55 5.58 1.63
N THR A 13 4.76 4.35 1.20
CA THR A 13 4.13 3.18 1.81
C THR A 13 5.15 2.13 2.19
N ASP A 14 4.85 1.37 3.24
CA ASP A 14 5.64 0.22 3.63
C ASP A 14 4.78 -0.79 4.37
N GLY A 15 5.15 -2.05 4.28
CA GLY A 15 4.48 -3.13 4.98
C GLY A 15 5.48 -4.17 5.42
N GLY A 16 5.21 -4.81 6.54
CA GLY A 16 6.08 -5.82 7.09
C GLY A 16 5.32 -6.88 7.87
N CYS A 17 6.02 -7.95 8.19
CA CYS A 17 5.46 -9.07 8.91
C CYS A 17 6.55 -9.72 9.74
N ARG A 18 6.24 -9.98 11.01
CA ARG A 18 7.17 -10.65 11.93
C ARG A 18 6.87 -12.14 11.91
N GLY A 19 7.66 -12.89 11.12
CA GLY A 19 7.30 -14.24 10.72
C GLY A 19 6.31 -14.17 9.55
N ASN A 20 6.57 -14.82 8.47
CA ASN A 20 5.77 -14.67 7.26
C ASN A 20 5.18 -16.02 6.84
N PRO A 21 3.92 -16.38 7.26
CA PRO A 21 2.93 -15.54 7.91
C PRO A 21 3.17 -15.30 9.41
N GLY A 22 2.50 -14.25 9.91
CA GLY A 22 2.59 -13.87 11.32
C GLY A 22 1.98 -12.49 11.54
N PRO A 23 2.22 -11.88 12.70
CA PRO A 23 1.73 -10.53 12.95
C PRO A 23 2.42 -9.54 12.03
N GLY A 24 1.63 -8.68 11.41
CA GLY A 24 2.14 -7.71 10.46
C GLY A 24 1.59 -6.33 10.67
N GLY A 25 2.23 -5.36 10.04
CA GLY A 25 1.81 -3.97 10.08
C GLY A 25 2.15 -3.24 8.80
N TRP A 26 1.50 -2.11 8.62
CA TRP A 26 1.74 -1.25 7.47
C TRP A 26 1.75 0.22 7.89
N GLY A 27 2.42 1.03 7.11
CA GLY A 27 2.48 2.46 7.31
C GLY A 27 2.39 3.21 6.00
N ALA A 28 1.82 4.41 6.05
CA ALA A 28 1.72 5.29 4.89
C ALA A 28 1.87 6.73 5.34
N VAL A 29 2.60 7.50 4.52
CA VAL A 29 2.80 8.94 4.74
C VAL A 29 2.27 9.66 3.51
N LEU A 30 1.30 10.54 3.73
CA LEU A 30 0.70 11.34 2.66
C LEU A 30 1.11 12.79 2.85
N ARG A 31 1.69 13.39 1.81
CA ARG A 31 2.17 14.77 1.86
C ARG A 31 1.61 15.58 0.70
N SER A 32 1.09 16.77 1.01
CA SER A 32 0.58 17.69 0.01
C SER A 32 0.86 19.12 0.48
N GLY A 33 1.84 19.78 -0.14
CA GLY A 33 2.29 21.09 0.30
C GLY A 33 2.80 21.01 1.74
N PRO A 34 2.30 21.86 2.64
CA PRO A 34 2.71 21.85 4.05
C PRO A 34 1.98 20.79 4.89
N HIS A 35 1.04 20.05 4.28
CA HIS A 35 0.22 19.08 5.01
C HIS A 35 0.84 17.69 4.98
N GLU A 36 0.80 17.02 6.12
CA GLU A 36 1.26 15.65 6.24
C GLU A 36 0.25 14.83 7.03
N LYS A 37 -0.05 13.65 6.55
CA LYS A 37 -0.92 12.71 7.26
C LYS A 37 -0.23 11.35 7.30
N CYS A 38 -0.14 10.78 8.50
CA CYS A 38 0.43 9.46 8.70
C CYS A 38 -0.66 8.47 9.05
N LEU A 39 -0.61 7.31 8.42
CA LEU A 39 -1.55 6.21 8.65
C LEU A 39 -0.77 4.97 9.01
N LYS A 40 -1.35 4.12 9.84
CA LYS A 40 -0.77 2.81 10.16
C LYS A 40 -1.86 1.85 10.57
N GLY A 41 -1.58 0.55 10.43
CA GLY A 41 -2.49 -0.50 10.85
C GLY A 41 -1.76 -1.81 10.99
N HIS A 42 -2.46 -2.80 11.54
CA HIS A 42 -1.86 -4.11 11.79
C HIS A 42 -2.89 -5.22 11.61
N GLU A 43 -2.38 -6.44 11.42
CA GLU A 43 -3.17 -7.68 11.40
C GLU A 43 -2.42 -8.73 12.21
N ALA A 44 -3.16 -9.52 12.99
CA ALA A 44 -2.56 -10.50 13.89
C ALA A 44 -1.92 -11.68 13.13
N HIS A 45 -2.47 -12.03 11.97
CA HIS A 45 -1.97 -13.12 11.14
C HIS A 45 -2.07 -12.73 9.67
N THR A 46 -0.94 -12.41 9.08
CA THR A 46 -0.91 -11.86 7.72
C THR A 46 0.43 -12.19 7.06
N THR A 47 0.67 -11.58 5.91
CA THR A 47 1.93 -11.70 5.17
C THR A 47 2.47 -10.33 4.81
N LYS A 48 3.75 -10.26 4.49
CA LYS A 48 4.37 -9.01 4.03
C LYS A 48 3.64 -8.46 2.82
N ASN A 49 3.33 -9.32 1.84
CA ASN A 49 2.66 -8.89 0.62
C ASN A 49 1.29 -8.27 0.88
N ARG A 50 0.51 -8.84 1.81
CA ARG A 50 -0.78 -8.26 2.20
C ARG A 50 -0.60 -6.89 2.83
N MET A 51 0.39 -6.74 3.68
CA MET A 51 0.64 -5.45 4.36
C MET A 51 1.10 -4.37 3.38
N GLU A 52 1.88 -4.74 2.37
CA GLU A 52 2.27 -3.82 1.32
C GLU A 52 1.06 -3.34 0.51
N LEU A 53 0.14 -4.26 0.18
CA LEU A 53 -1.11 -3.90 -0.49
C LEU A 53 -1.99 -3.02 0.39
N MET A 54 -2.13 -3.36 1.67
CA MET A 54 -2.96 -2.60 2.61
C MET A 54 -2.47 -1.17 2.76
N ALA A 55 -1.15 -0.97 2.82
CA ALA A 55 -0.59 0.38 2.92
C ALA A 55 -1.03 1.25 1.74
N ALA A 56 -0.90 0.72 0.53
CA ALA A 56 -1.29 1.46 -0.68
C ALA A 56 -2.80 1.71 -0.72
N ILE A 57 -3.60 0.68 -0.44
CA ILE A 57 -5.07 0.80 -0.45
C ILE A 57 -5.53 1.85 0.55
N CYS A 58 -5.07 1.76 1.78
CA CYS A 58 -5.52 2.67 2.84
C CYS A 58 -5.07 4.10 2.58
N ALA A 59 -3.86 4.29 2.05
CA ALA A 59 -3.37 5.61 1.68
C ALA A 59 -4.27 6.26 0.62
N LEU A 60 -4.59 5.52 -0.44
CA LEU A 60 -5.43 6.05 -1.52
C LEU A 60 -6.85 6.31 -1.05
N ARG A 61 -7.40 5.44 -0.21
CA ARG A 61 -8.75 5.61 0.35
C ARG A 61 -8.86 6.80 1.27
N ALA A 62 -7.76 7.23 1.88
CA ALA A 62 -7.77 8.39 2.77
C ALA A 62 -8.01 9.70 2.02
N LEU A 63 -7.88 9.70 0.70
CA LEU A 63 -8.08 10.88 -0.12
C LEU A 63 -9.55 11.01 -0.51
N ASN A 64 -10.13 12.17 -0.22
CA ASN A 64 -11.57 12.42 -0.41
C ASN A 64 -11.97 12.71 -1.83
N ARG A 65 -11.02 12.98 -2.70
CA ARG A 65 -11.27 13.36 -4.09
C ARG A 65 -10.14 12.86 -4.98
N PRO A 66 -10.36 12.83 -6.31
CA PRO A 66 -9.28 12.44 -7.23
C PRO A 66 -8.07 13.33 -7.08
N CYS A 67 -6.90 12.72 -7.11
CA CYS A 67 -5.62 13.40 -6.93
C CYS A 67 -4.61 12.92 -7.96
N ARG A 68 -3.59 13.73 -8.21
CA ARG A 68 -2.39 13.31 -8.92
C ARG A 68 -1.40 12.84 -7.87
N ILE A 69 -1.00 11.59 -7.96
CA ILE A 69 -0.25 10.95 -6.90
C ILE A 69 1.09 10.44 -7.41
N ILE A 70 2.14 10.73 -6.63
CA ILE A 70 3.43 10.06 -6.77
C ILE A 70 3.53 9.11 -5.60
N LEU A 71 3.53 7.82 -5.87
CA LEU A 71 3.53 6.80 -4.81
C LEU A 71 4.85 6.04 -4.84
N TRP A 72 5.56 6.09 -3.72
CA TRP A 72 6.85 5.43 -3.53
C TRP A 72 6.66 4.15 -2.72
N THR A 73 7.15 3.04 -3.26
CA THR A 73 7.15 1.75 -2.57
C THR A 73 8.42 0.97 -2.91
N ASP A 74 8.86 0.12 -2.01
CA ASP A 74 9.96 -0.81 -2.30
C ASP A 74 9.44 -2.22 -2.60
N SER A 75 8.13 -2.40 -2.61
CA SER A 75 7.53 -3.71 -2.86
C SER A 75 7.56 -4.08 -4.33
N GLN A 76 8.37 -5.07 -4.67
CA GLN A 76 8.37 -5.62 -6.03
C GLN A 76 7.05 -6.30 -6.34
N TYR A 77 6.42 -6.91 -5.34
CA TYR A 77 5.13 -7.57 -5.49
C TYR A 77 4.05 -6.58 -5.95
N VAL A 78 3.95 -5.42 -5.30
CA VAL A 78 3.00 -4.39 -5.70
C VAL A 78 3.33 -3.85 -7.09
N ARG A 79 4.60 -3.57 -7.33
CA ARG A 79 5.06 -3.05 -8.62
C ARG A 79 4.71 -4.01 -9.76
N GLN A 80 5.09 -5.27 -9.63
CA GLN A 80 4.86 -6.26 -10.68
C GLN A 80 3.37 -6.52 -10.88
N GLY A 81 2.61 -6.56 -9.81
CA GLY A 81 1.18 -6.78 -9.89
C GLY A 81 0.48 -5.68 -10.66
N ILE A 82 0.77 -4.43 -10.34
CA ILE A 82 0.14 -3.27 -10.99
C ILE A 82 0.58 -3.15 -12.46
N THR A 83 1.85 -3.41 -12.75
CA THR A 83 2.38 -3.19 -14.09
C THR A 83 2.21 -4.38 -15.03
N GLN A 84 2.16 -5.60 -14.50
CA GLN A 84 2.19 -6.81 -15.32
C GLN A 84 1.03 -7.76 -15.07
N TRP A 85 0.75 -8.11 -13.81
CA TRP A 85 -0.16 -9.24 -13.51
C TRP A 85 -1.64 -8.89 -13.55
N VAL A 86 -2.02 -7.70 -13.10
CA VAL A 86 -3.41 -7.29 -12.93
C VAL A 86 -4.19 -7.38 -14.24
N HIS A 87 -3.59 -6.97 -15.34
CA HIS A 87 -4.25 -6.98 -16.63
C HIS A 87 -4.66 -8.39 -17.06
N ASN A 88 -3.79 -9.38 -16.82
CA ASN A 88 -4.11 -10.77 -17.12
C ASN A 88 -5.15 -11.34 -16.17
N TRP A 89 -5.07 -11.01 -14.89
CA TRP A 89 -6.04 -11.47 -13.91
C TRP A 89 -7.45 -10.98 -14.23
N VAL A 90 -7.58 -9.73 -14.60
CA VAL A 90 -8.89 -9.18 -14.99
C VAL A 90 -9.45 -9.96 -16.18
N LYS A 91 -8.63 -10.23 -17.19
CA LYS A 91 -9.07 -10.97 -18.38
C LYS A 91 -9.45 -12.40 -18.07
N LYS A 92 -8.79 -13.02 -17.08
CA LYS A 92 -9.00 -14.45 -16.75
C LYS A 92 -9.94 -14.66 -15.57
N GLY A 93 -10.67 -13.61 -15.16
CA GLY A 93 -11.63 -13.72 -14.07
C GLY A 93 -11.00 -13.97 -12.72
N TRP A 94 -9.77 -13.45 -12.52
CA TRP A 94 -9.04 -13.54 -11.25
C TRP A 94 -8.65 -14.98 -10.87
N LYS A 95 -8.35 -15.76 -11.90
CA LYS A 95 -7.86 -17.13 -11.72
C LYS A 95 -6.48 -17.30 -12.34
N THR A 96 -5.69 -18.18 -11.75
CA THR A 96 -4.37 -18.52 -12.28
C THR A 96 -4.51 -19.46 -13.49
N ALA A 97 -3.38 -19.76 -14.13
CA ALA A 97 -3.37 -20.71 -15.25
C ALA A 97 -3.95 -22.09 -14.89
N SER A 98 -3.79 -22.52 -13.64
CA SER A 98 -4.34 -23.76 -13.15
C SER A 98 -5.78 -23.63 -12.64
N LYS A 99 -6.43 -22.49 -12.91
CA LYS A 99 -7.81 -22.17 -12.52
C LYS A 99 -7.99 -22.03 -11.01
N ALA A 100 -6.90 -21.86 -10.25
CA ALA A 100 -6.97 -21.55 -8.83
C ALA A 100 -7.23 -20.04 -8.65
N PRO A 101 -7.86 -19.62 -7.55
CA PRO A 101 -8.03 -18.19 -7.29
C PRO A 101 -6.68 -17.48 -7.16
N VAL A 102 -6.60 -16.24 -7.66
CA VAL A 102 -5.41 -15.42 -7.48
C VAL A 102 -5.24 -15.08 -6.01
N LYS A 103 -4.02 -15.23 -5.51
CA LYS A 103 -3.71 -14.92 -4.11
C LYS A 103 -3.91 -13.44 -3.84
N ASN A 104 -4.56 -13.12 -2.72
CA ASN A 104 -4.88 -11.75 -2.32
C ASN A 104 -5.77 -11.02 -3.35
N ALA A 105 -6.59 -11.78 -4.09
CA ALA A 105 -7.45 -11.20 -5.13
C ALA A 105 -8.32 -10.06 -4.59
N GLU A 106 -8.88 -10.21 -3.38
CA GLU A 106 -9.73 -9.19 -2.78
C GLU A 106 -8.98 -7.87 -2.59
N LEU A 107 -7.72 -7.93 -2.18
CA LEU A 107 -6.92 -6.73 -1.99
C LEU A 107 -6.50 -6.12 -3.33
N TRP A 108 -6.15 -6.95 -4.30
CA TRP A 108 -5.81 -6.46 -5.64
C TRP A 108 -7.00 -5.75 -6.30
N LYS A 109 -8.20 -6.27 -6.11
CA LYS A 109 -9.41 -5.62 -6.63
C LYS A 109 -9.65 -4.27 -5.98
N MET A 110 -9.46 -4.19 -4.66
CA MET A 110 -9.59 -2.95 -3.92
C MET A 110 -8.56 -1.91 -4.39
N LEU A 111 -7.33 -2.34 -4.58
CA LEU A 111 -6.28 -1.44 -5.07
C LEU A 111 -6.59 -0.96 -6.48
N LEU A 112 -7.05 -1.85 -7.35
CA LEU A 112 -7.40 -1.50 -8.72
C LEU A 112 -8.51 -0.45 -8.76
N GLU A 113 -9.54 -0.59 -7.92
CA GLU A 113 -10.60 0.41 -7.80
C GLU A 113 -10.03 1.79 -7.45
N GLU A 114 -9.12 1.83 -6.48
CA GLU A 114 -8.52 3.09 -6.05
C GLU A 114 -7.66 3.71 -7.14
N THR A 115 -6.96 2.89 -7.93
CA THR A 115 -6.16 3.42 -9.04
C THR A 115 -7.01 4.08 -10.12
N GLN A 116 -8.28 3.70 -10.23
CA GLN A 116 -9.20 4.30 -11.20
C GLN A 116 -9.70 5.67 -10.76
N ARG A 117 -9.66 5.96 -9.47
CA ARG A 117 -10.08 7.25 -8.92
C ARG A 117 -9.02 8.33 -9.07
N HIS A 118 -7.75 7.95 -9.21
CA HIS A 118 -6.62 8.87 -9.16
C HIS A 118 -5.72 8.72 -10.37
N GLU A 119 -4.87 9.71 -10.61
CA GLU A 119 -3.75 9.60 -11.55
C GLU A 119 -2.52 9.26 -10.73
N ILE A 120 -2.00 8.04 -10.87
CA ILE A 120 -0.92 7.54 -10.02
C ILE A 120 0.33 7.30 -10.85
N GLU A 121 1.43 7.90 -10.41
CA GLU A 121 2.75 7.61 -10.93
C GLU A 121 3.47 6.76 -9.89
N TRP A 122 3.74 5.52 -10.23
CA TRP A 122 4.38 4.57 -9.33
C TRP A 122 5.89 4.70 -9.40
N HIS A 123 6.52 4.88 -8.25
CA HIS A 123 7.96 4.92 -8.13
C HIS A 123 8.42 3.81 -7.21
N TRP A 124 9.47 3.13 -7.63
CA TRP A 124 10.00 1.99 -6.89
C TRP A 124 11.35 2.34 -6.29
N LEU A 125 11.51 1.97 -5.01
CA LEU A 125 12.74 2.13 -4.27
C LEU A 125 13.43 0.79 -4.11
N LYS A 126 14.75 0.82 -4.15
CA LYS A 126 15.55 -0.35 -3.84
C LYS A 126 16.06 -0.21 -2.41
N GLY A 127 15.16 -0.40 -1.45
CA GLY A 127 15.43 -0.20 -0.03
C GLY A 127 15.02 1.19 0.43
N HIS A 128 15.07 1.42 1.75
CA HIS A 128 14.61 2.69 2.35
C HIS A 128 15.74 3.65 2.69
N ALA A 129 16.99 3.18 2.74
CA ALA A 129 18.11 3.95 3.26
C ALA A 129 18.26 5.28 2.51
N GLY A 130 18.26 6.38 3.28
CA GLY A 130 18.38 7.70 2.70
C GLY A 130 17.10 8.28 2.13
N HIS A 131 15.98 7.57 2.21
CA HIS A 131 14.69 8.04 1.72
C HIS A 131 13.76 8.31 2.90
N GLU A 132 13.70 9.56 3.33
CA GLU A 132 13.06 9.94 4.60
C GLU A 132 11.59 9.53 4.68
N GLY A 133 10.82 9.74 3.63
CA GLY A 133 9.39 9.37 3.62
C GLY A 133 9.17 7.88 3.79
N ASN A 134 9.98 7.06 3.13
CA ASN A 134 9.85 5.61 3.25
C ASN A 134 10.46 5.07 4.55
N GLU A 135 11.45 5.74 5.11
CA GLU A 135 11.92 5.43 6.46
C GLU A 135 10.82 5.69 7.49
N LEU A 136 10.08 6.79 7.33
CA LEU A 136 8.95 7.09 8.22
C LEU A 136 7.83 6.06 8.05
N ALA A 137 7.52 5.66 6.82
CA ALA A 137 6.51 4.63 6.57
C ALA A 137 6.92 3.29 7.23
N ASP A 138 8.21 2.93 7.14
CA ASP A 138 8.74 1.74 7.80
C ASP A 138 8.60 1.85 9.33
N GLN A 139 8.91 3.00 9.89
CA GLN A 139 8.75 3.25 11.31
C GLN A 139 7.29 3.07 11.74
N LEU A 140 6.35 3.62 10.98
CA LEU A 140 4.92 3.48 11.25
C LEU A 140 4.48 2.02 11.22
N ALA A 141 4.96 1.25 10.25
CA ALA A 141 4.65 -0.18 10.17
C ALA A 141 5.15 -0.93 11.41
N ASN A 142 6.36 -0.61 11.86
CA ASN A 142 6.93 -1.24 13.06
C ASN A 142 6.17 -0.81 14.32
N GLU A 143 5.80 0.46 14.43
CA GLU A 143 4.98 0.94 15.53
C GLU A 143 3.64 0.21 15.59
N ALA A 144 3.02 -0.02 14.45
CA ALA A 144 1.75 -0.74 14.38
C ALA A 144 1.90 -2.19 14.88
N MET A 145 2.99 -2.85 14.50
CA MET A 145 3.25 -4.21 14.97
C MET A 145 3.54 -4.24 16.47
N ASP A 146 4.25 -3.24 16.98
CA ASP A 146 4.52 -3.11 18.41
C ASP A 146 3.23 -2.87 19.20
N GLU A 147 2.33 -2.05 18.68
CA GLU A 147 1.03 -1.80 19.30
C GLU A 147 0.18 -3.08 19.34
N LEU A 148 0.20 -3.87 18.29
CA LEU A 148 -0.50 -5.15 18.26
C LEU A 148 0.04 -6.08 19.35
N LYS A 149 1.36 -6.19 19.46
CA LYS A 149 2.01 -7.04 20.48
C LYS A 149 1.64 -6.58 21.90
N ALA A 150 1.67 -5.28 22.14
CA ALA A 150 1.29 -4.72 23.44
C ALA A 150 -0.17 -5.03 23.78
N SER A 151 -1.06 -4.89 22.80
CA SER A 151 -2.48 -5.22 22.96
C SER A 151 -2.69 -6.69 23.33
N GLU A 152 -1.99 -7.59 22.66
CA GLU A 152 -2.08 -9.02 22.95
C GLU A 152 -1.58 -9.38 24.35
N GLN A 153 -0.55 -8.68 24.83
CA GLN A 153 0.00 -8.92 26.16
C GLN A 153 -0.90 -8.41 27.29
N MET A 154 -1.82 -7.48 26.98
CA MET A 154 -2.73 -6.90 27.96
C MET A 154 -4.04 -7.67 28.11
N SER A 155 -4.29 -8.59 27.21
CA SER A 155 -5.54 -9.36 27.23
C SER A 155 -5.42 -10.67 27.98
#